data_b8dea2d97f4b365ad28a3f51b8a700f3
#
_entry.id   b8dea2d97f4b365ad28a3f51b8a700f3
#
_cell.length_a   1.000
_cell.length_b   1.000
_cell.length_c   1.000
_cell.angle_alpha   90.00
_cell.angle_beta   90.00
_cell.angle_gamma   90.00
#
_symmetry.space_group_name_H-M   'P 1'
#
loop_
_entity.id
_entity.type
_entity.pdbx_description
1 polymer ?
#
loop_
_entity_poly.entity_id
_entity_poly.type
_entity_poly.pdbx_seq_one_letter_code
_entity_poly.pdbx_strand_id
1 'polypeptide(L)'
;AYADFIERYGSPSANPVFWQAVDPYTYLADISGPVQLHHGTADSSVPIEFSQRLRDGLESAGKTVELFTYAGDDHNISANLSTAISRSVEFIDRYLKEASL
;
A
#
# COMPACT_ATOMS: atom_id res chain seq x y z
N ALA A 1 2.53 -4.08 -6.36
CA ALA A 1 2.09 -3.97 -4.98
C ALA A 1 3.25 -4.13 -4.01
N TYR A 2 3.04 -3.76 -2.76
CA TYR A 2 4.10 -3.79 -1.74
C TYR A 2 4.67 -5.20 -1.52
N ALA A 3 3.80 -6.22 -1.51
CA ALA A 3 4.23 -7.60 -1.34
C ALA A 3 5.16 -8.07 -2.47
N ASP A 4 4.84 -7.70 -3.70
CA ASP A 4 5.67 -8.02 -4.85
C ASP A 4 7.01 -7.30 -4.80
N PHE A 5 7.01 -6.07 -4.30
CA PHE A 5 8.20 -5.27 -4.13
C PHE A 5 9.15 -5.92 -3.11
N ILE A 6 8.62 -6.37 -1.97
CA ILE A 6 9.42 -7.08 -0.96
C ILE A 6 9.96 -8.41 -1.49
N GLU A 7 9.15 -9.18 -2.20
CA GLU A 7 9.57 -10.44 -2.80
C GLU A 7 10.73 -10.23 -3.77
N ARG A 8 10.66 -9.18 -4.59
CA ARG A 8 11.69 -8.90 -5.60
C ARG A 8 12.97 -8.33 -5.00
N TYR A 9 12.87 -7.42 -4.03
CA TYR A 9 14.01 -6.63 -3.54
C TYR A 9 14.40 -6.93 -2.10
N GLY A 10 13.68 -7.81 -1.41
CA GLY A 10 13.90 -8.13 -0.01
C GLY A 10 13.25 -7.12 0.93
N SER A 11 13.22 -7.45 2.21
CA SER A 11 12.67 -6.57 3.24
C SER A 11 13.66 -5.46 3.60
N PRO A 12 13.22 -4.36 4.23
CA PRO A 12 14.12 -3.31 4.70
C PRO A 12 15.25 -3.81 5.61
N SER A 13 14.99 -4.81 6.45
CA SER A 13 16.03 -5.38 7.31
C SER A 13 17.00 -6.29 6.56
N ALA A 14 16.56 -6.95 5.48
CA ALA A 14 17.40 -7.82 4.68
C ALA A 14 18.24 -7.06 3.66
N ASN A 15 17.77 -5.89 3.22
CA ASN A 15 18.49 -5.08 2.23
C ASN A 15 18.36 -3.59 2.55
N PRO A 16 19.00 -3.12 3.65
CA PRO A 16 18.82 -1.74 4.11
C PRO A 16 19.37 -0.70 3.13
N VAL A 17 20.43 -1.01 2.39
CA VAL A 17 21.01 -0.07 1.43
C VAL A 17 20.02 0.21 0.29
N PHE A 18 19.40 -0.83 -0.24
CA PHE A 18 18.37 -0.69 -1.27
C PHE A 18 17.20 0.17 -0.78
N TRP A 19 16.67 -0.13 0.43
CA TRP A 19 15.52 0.57 0.95
C TRP A 19 15.80 2.03 1.31
N GLN A 20 17.03 2.36 1.66
CA GLN A 20 17.47 3.75 1.82
C GLN A 20 17.49 4.49 0.48
N ALA A 21 17.89 3.79 -0.59
CA ALA A 21 17.94 4.37 -1.93
C ALA A 21 16.54 4.54 -2.53
N VAL A 22 15.58 3.72 -2.13
CA VAL A 22 14.20 3.75 -2.62
C VAL A 22 13.29 4.31 -1.53
N ASP A 23 13.50 5.56 -1.14
CA ASP A 23 12.62 6.25 -0.18
C ASP A 23 11.26 6.49 -0.85
N PRO A 24 10.17 5.87 -0.35
CA PRO A 24 8.85 6.05 -0.95
C PRO A 24 8.41 7.50 -1.05
N TYR A 25 8.77 8.33 -0.06
CA TYR A 25 8.37 9.73 -0.05
C TYR A 25 9.07 10.55 -1.13
N THR A 26 10.26 10.14 -1.53
CA THR A 26 11.00 10.79 -2.61
C THR A 26 10.35 10.53 -3.96
N TYR A 27 9.75 9.34 -4.15
CA TYR A 27 9.23 8.89 -5.44
C TYR A 27 7.71 8.95 -5.55
N LEU A 28 7.00 9.55 -4.59
CA LEU A 28 5.54 9.63 -4.64
C LEU A 28 5.01 10.33 -5.89
N ALA A 29 5.72 11.34 -6.36
CA ALA A 29 5.34 12.08 -7.56
C ALA A 29 5.43 11.23 -8.83
N ASP A 30 6.24 10.17 -8.82
CA ASP A 30 6.44 9.30 -9.97
C ASP A 30 5.38 8.20 -10.10
N ILE A 31 4.51 8.05 -9.09
CA ILE A 31 3.41 7.08 -9.15
C ILE A 31 2.39 7.58 -10.17
N SER A 32 2.15 6.79 -11.21
CA SER A 32 1.32 7.20 -12.34
C SER A 32 -0.14 6.77 -12.23
N GLY A 33 -0.48 5.87 -11.32
CA GLY A 33 -1.83 5.34 -11.21
C GLY A 33 -2.40 5.48 -9.81
N PRO A 34 -3.69 5.12 -9.63
CA PRO A 34 -4.30 5.10 -8.32
C PRO A 34 -3.70 4.05 -7.41
N VAL A 35 -3.74 4.28 -6.10
CA VAL A 35 -3.16 3.40 -5.09
C VAL A 35 -4.22 3.05 -4.06
N GLN A 36 -4.28 1.78 -3.69
CA GLN A 36 -5.10 1.32 -2.58
C GLN A 36 -4.20 0.66 -1.55
N LEU A 37 -4.36 1.07 -0.29
CA LEU A 37 -3.57 0.58 0.84
C LEU A 37 -4.48 -0.17 1.80
N HIS A 38 -3.98 -1.28 2.35
CA HIS A 38 -4.66 -2.07 3.37
C HIS A 38 -3.72 -2.24 4.56
N HIS A 39 -4.21 -1.99 5.77
CA HIS A 39 -3.37 -2.06 6.96
C HIS A 39 -4.18 -2.52 8.17
N GLY A 40 -3.70 -3.58 8.84
CA GLY A 40 -4.25 -4.01 10.12
C GLY A 40 -3.72 -3.15 11.26
N THR A 41 -4.58 -2.68 12.14
CA THR A 41 -4.16 -1.77 13.22
C THR A 41 -3.29 -2.43 14.28
N ALA A 42 -3.32 -3.77 14.37
CA ALA A 42 -2.45 -4.55 15.28
C ALA A 42 -1.23 -5.15 14.57
N ASP A 43 -0.87 -4.61 13.39
CA ASP A 43 0.32 -5.02 12.67
C ASP A 43 1.57 -4.72 13.51
N SER A 44 2.29 -5.78 13.92
CA SER A 44 3.49 -5.64 14.73
C SER A 44 4.77 -5.45 13.91
N SER A 45 4.67 -5.63 12.59
CA SER A 45 5.81 -5.50 11.68
C SER A 45 5.92 -4.10 11.08
N VAL A 46 4.77 -3.50 10.74
CA VAL A 46 4.71 -2.17 10.13
C VAL A 46 3.67 -1.33 10.89
N PRO A 47 4.08 -0.23 11.54
CA PRO A 47 3.12 0.64 12.24
C PRO A 47 2.10 1.24 11.29
N ILE A 48 0.87 1.42 11.77
CA ILE A 48 -0.23 2.00 10.98
C ILE A 48 0.12 3.40 10.46
N GLU A 49 0.94 4.13 11.20
CA GLU A 49 1.39 5.48 10.83
C GLU A 49 2.12 5.50 9.49
N PHE A 50 2.78 4.39 9.13
CA PHE A 50 3.45 4.27 7.83
C PHE A 50 2.46 4.43 6.68
N SER A 51 1.34 3.68 6.73
CA SER A 51 0.30 3.77 5.69
C SER A 51 -0.41 5.12 5.71
N GLN A 52 -0.62 5.70 6.88
CA GLN A 52 -1.25 7.01 7.01
C GLN A 52 -0.39 8.10 6.39
N ARG A 53 0.93 8.09 6.63
CA ARG A 53 1.87 9.03 6.04
C ARG A 53 1.98 8.85 4.54
N LEU A 54 1.97 7.60 4.08
CA LEU A 54 2.03 7.30 2.65
C LEU A 54 0.78 7.83 1.94
N ARG A 55 -0.40 7.61 2.54
CA ARG A 55 -1.66 8.17 2.02
C ARG A 55 -1.58 9.69 1.94
N ASP A 56 -1.16 10.33 3.02
CA ASP A 56 -1.09 11.80 3.07
C ASP A 56 -0.11 12.35 2.03
N GLY A 57 1.03 11.70 1.85
CA GLY A 57 2.00 12.07 0.84
C GLY A 57 1.47 11.92 -0.58
N LEU A 58 0.75 10.83 -0.85
CA LEU A 58 0.12 10.61 -2.16
C LEU A 58 -0.96 11.64 -2.44
N GLU A 59 -1.81 11.95 -1.46
CA GLU A 59 -2.82 13.00 -1.60
C GLU A 59 -2.18 14.36 -1.87
N SER A 60 -1.12 14.69 -1.16
CA SER A 60 -0.38 15.94 -1.36
C SER A 60 0.25 16.03 -2.75
N ALA A 61 0.61 14.89 -3.34
CA ALA A 61 1.15 14.82 -4.69
C ALA A 61 0.06 14.80 -5.78
N GLY A 62 -1.21 14.95 -5.40
CA GLY A 62 -2.32 14.95 -6.34
C GLY A 62 -2.72 13.58 -6.83
N LYS A 63 -2.33 12.53 -6.13
CA LYS A 63 -2.62 11.14 -6.54
C LYS A 63 -3.93 10.67 -5.92
N THR A 64 -4.60 9.73 -6.59
CA THR A 64 -5.78 9.05 -6.07
C THR A 64 -5.32 7.93 -5.14
N VAL A 65 -5.75 7.97 -3.89
CA VAL A 65 -5.37 6.97 -2.90
C VAL A 65 -6.55 6.61 -2.01
N GLU A 66 -6.67 5.32 -1.71
CA GLU A 66 -7.62 4.80 -0.74
C GLU A 66 -6.84 4.05 0.34
N LEU A 67 -7.14 4.30 1.61
CA LEU A 67 -6.58 3.55 2.72
C LEU A 67 -7.70 2.88 3.50
N PHE A 68 -7.65 1.55 3.59
CA PHE A 68 -8.55 0.76 4.42
C PHE A 68 -7.77 0.22 5.62
N THR A 69 -8.27 0.52 6.81
CA THR A 69 -7.70 -0.01 8.05
C THR A 69 -8.63 -1.09 8.62
N TYR A 70 -8.05 -2.09 9.26
CA TYR A 70 -8.77 -3.22 9.81
C TYR A 70 -8.45 -3.31 11.30
N ALA A 71 -9.41 -2.91 12.13
CA ALA A 71 -9.23 -2.80 13.58
C ALA A 71 -8.84 -4.13 14.21
N GLY A 72 -7.73 -4.15 14.93
CA GLY A 72 -7.23 -5.33 15.63
C GLY A 72 -6.64 -6.41 14.74
N ASP A 73 -6.55 -6.18 13.43
CA ASP A 73 -6.02 -7.18 12.50
C ASP A 73 -4.49 -7.10 12.39
N ASP A 74 -3.90 -8.20 11.95
CA ASP A 74 -2.45 -8.38 11.87
C ASP A 74 -1.87 -7.89 10.53
N HIS A 75 -0.57 -8.12 10.34
CA HIS A 75 0.14 -7.76 9.11
C HIS A 75 -0.46 -8.41 7.85
N ASN A 76 -0.98 -9.62 7.99
CA ASN A 76 -1.55 -10.38 6.87
C ASN A 76 -3.04 -10.12 6.67
N ILE A 77 -3.64 -9.30 7.51
CA ILE A 77 -5.09 -9.01 7.49
C ILE A 77 -5.90 -10.31 7.56
N SER A 78 -5.47 -11.23 8.44
CA SER A 78 -5.99 -12.60 8.51
C SER A 78 -7.48 -12.66 8.83
N ALA A 79 -7.96 -11.78 9.70
CA ALA A 79 -9.37 -11.78 10.13
C ALA A 79 -10.30 -11.13 9.09
N ASN A 80 -9.79 -10.25 8.24
CA ASN A 80 -10.58 -9.50 7.26
C ASN A 80 -10.12 -9.74 5.82
N LEU A 81 -9.45 -10.86 5.57
CA LEU A 81 -8.82 -11.12 4.28
C LEU A 81 -9.82 -11.10 3.13
N SER A 82 -10.99 -11.70 3.29
CA SER A 82 -11.98 -11.73 2.21
C SER A 82 -12.53 -10.34 1.91
N THR A 83 -12.69 -9.48 2.91
CA THR A 83 -13.09 -8.09 2.71
C THR A 83 -12.00 -7.31 1.97
N ALA A 84 -10.74 -7.49 2.37
CA ALA A 84 -9.60 -6.84 1.72
C ALA A 84 -9.49 -7.26 0.26
N ILE A 85 -9.63 -8.55 -0.03
CA ILE A 85 -9.60 -9.07 -1.40
C ILE A 85 -10.73 -8.49 -2.24
N SER A 86 -11.97 -8.44 -1.69
CA SER A 86 -13.11 -7.86 -2.39
C SER A 86 -12.87 -6.40 -2.75
N ARG A 87 -12.33 -5.62 -1.82
CA ARG A 87 -11.98 -4.22 -2.07
C ARG A 87 -10.91 -4.06 -3.13
N SER A 88 -9.92 -4.94 -3.13
CA SER A 88 -8.85 -4.94 -4.13
C SER A 88 -9.40 -5.26 -5.52
N VAL A 89 -10.28 -6.23 -5.63
CA VAL A 89 -10.91 -6.61 -6.91
C VAL A 89 -11.77 -5.48 -7.44
N GLU A 90 -12.59 -4.86 -6.59
CA GLU A 90 -13.41 -3.71 -6.98
C GLU A 90 -12.58 -2.53 -7.46
N PHE A 91 -11.47 -2.27 -6.78
CA PHE A 91 -10.54 -1.21 -7.14
C PHE A 91 -9.92 -1.45 -8.51
N ILE A 92 -9.39 -2.64 -8.75
CA ILE A 92 -8.79 -3.03 -10.01
C ILE A 92 -9.83 -2.94 -11.14
N ASP A 93 -11.03 -3.48 -10.90
CA ASP A 93 -12.10 -3.49 -11.89
C ASP A 93 -12.51 -2.07 -12.28
N ARG A 94 -12.65 -1.18 -11.30
CA ARG A 94 -13.00 0.23 -11.54
C ARG A 94 -11.98 0.92 -12.43
N TYR A 95 -10.70 0.81 -12.11
CA TYR A 95 -9.66 1.55 -12.83
C TYR A 95 -9.23 0.91 -14.13
N LEU A 96 -9.34 -0.41 -14.26
CA LEU A 96 -9.13 -1.08 -15.54
C LEU A 96 -10.23 -0.74 -16.55
N LYS A 97 -11.47 -0.67 -16.11
CA LYS A 97 -12.58 -0.27 -16.98
C LYS A 97 -12.40 1.16 -17.49
N GLU A 98 -12.00 2.07 -16.60
CA GLU A 98 -11.72 3.45 -16.99
C GLU A 98 -10.58 3.53 -18.00
N ALA A 99 -9.52 2.73 -17.80
CA ALA A 99 -8.39 2.70 -18.71
C ALA A 99 -8.72 2.11 -20.09
N SER A 100 -9.77 1.28 -20.16
CA SER A 100 -10.21 0.64 -21.41
C SER A 100 -11.07 1.55 -22.27
N LEU A 101 -11.58 2.61 -21.71
CA LEU A 101 -12.40 3.59 -22.42
C LEU A 101 -11.54 4.63 -23.12
#